data_b5438f0c5516d165f0bb52548a699da7
#
_entry.id   b5438f0c5516d165f0bb52548a699da7
#
_cell.length_a   1.000
_cell.length_b   1.000
_cell.length_c   1.000
_cell.angle_alpha   90.00
_cell.angle_beta   90.00
_cell.angle_gamma   90.00
#
_symmetry.space_group_name_H-M   'P 1'
#
loop_
_entity.id
_entity.type
_entity.pdbx_description
1 polymer ?
#
loop_
_entity_poly.entity_id
_entity_poly.type
_entity_poly.pdbx_seq_one_letter_code
_entity_poly.pdbx_strand_id
1 'polypeptide(L)'
;MTDRQIDNLIKPATIADTDPASNRVRAQHGGITTDWLPYIVPFAGGVSVWRIPSVGEACTILSPAGEPENGVVLCCQASDRYPPPSADPAETVVRFPDGTHIRYNHNSGAMELKAVTSLTIDTPQTTITGHLTVNQTTTAQGLLTYQNGMNGQGGSLSEHTHPDDSGGTTEKPQ
;
A
#
# COMPACT_ATOMS: atom_id res chain seq x y z
N MET A 1 -4.73 -8.38 43.55
CA MET A 1 -5.23 -7.46 42.50
C MET A 1 -6.64 -7.07 42.94
N THR A 2 -6.98 -5.79 42.91
CA THR A 2 -8.33 -5.30 43.27
C THR A 2 -9.25 -5.44 42.05
N ASP A 3 -10.60 -5.46 42.28
CA ASP A 3 -11.58 -5.51 41.18
C ASP A 3 -11.35 -4.39 40.16
N ARG A 4 -11.02 -3.19 40.61
CA ARG A 4 -10.68 -2.05 39.75
C ARG A 4 -9.43 -2.30 38.87
N GLN A 5 -8.41 -2.98 39.40
CA GLN A 5 -7.21 -3.34 38.61
C GLN A 5 -7.54 -4.38 37.55
N ILE A 6 -8.41 -5.35 37.89
CA ILE A 6 -8.89 -6.37 36.94
C ILE A 6 -9.65 -5.66 35.79
N ASP A 7 -10.56 -4.77 36.12
CA ASP A 7 -11.35 -4.02 35.15
C ASP A 7 -10.49 -3.12 34.25
N ASN A 8 -9.33 -2.70 34.69
CA ASN A 8 -8.42 -1.86 33.94
C ASN A 8 -7.44 -2.63 33.05
N LEU A 9 -7.34 -3.97 33.16
CA LEU A 9 -6.38 -4.76 32.39
C LEU A 9 -6.54 -4.60 30.87
N ILE A 10 -7.80 -4.58 30.41
CA ILE A 10 -8.17 -4.50 29.00
C ILE A 10 -9.33 -3.52 28.86
N LYS A 11 -9.12 -2.43 28.12
CA LYS A 11 -10.15 -1.39 27.89
C LYS A 11 -10.35 -1.12 26.42
N PRO A 12 -11.57 -1.24 25.88
CA PRO A 12 -11.87 -0.69 24.56
C PRO A 12 -11.75 0.84 24.61
N ALA A 13 -11.16 1.41 23.57
CA ALA A 13 -10.87 2.84 23.52
C ALA A 13 -10.87 3.36 22.06
N THR A 14 -10.68 4.64 21.91
CA THR A 14 -10.42 5.29 20.62
C THR A 14 -9.17 6.16 20.71
N ILE A 15 -8.42 6.28 19.64
CA ILE A 15 -7.27 7.18 19.56
C ILE A 15 -7.78 8.62 19.69
N ALA A 16 -7.31 9.31 20.71
CA ALA A 16 -7.65 10.71 20.99
C ALA A 16 -6.65 11.69 20.37
N ASP A 17 -5.36 11.31 20.38
CA ASP A 17 -4.27 12.16 19.88
C ASP A 17 -3.07 11.29 19.47
N THR A 18 -2.19 11.86 18.61
CA THR A 18 -1.03 11.15 18.08
C THR A 18 0.20 12.06 18.04
N ASP A 19 1.35 11.53 18.45
CA ASP A 19 2.64 12.20 18.34
C ASP A 19 3.60 11.37 17.46
N PRO A 20 3.74 11.71 16.17
CA PRO A 20 4.66 11.03 15.27
C PRO A 20 6.14 11.16 15.70
N ALA A 21 6.52 12.26 16.36
CA ALA A 21 7.90 12.51 16.72
C ALA A 21 8.39 11.58 17.85
N SER A 22 7.54 11.35 18.86
CA SER A 22 7.83 10.40 19.94
C SER A 22 7.32 8.98 19.67
N ASN A 23 6.59 8.78 18.57
CA ASN A 23 5.97 7.51 18.20
C ASN A 23 5.00 7.01 19.29
N ARG A 24 4.13 7.91 19.77
CA ARG A 24 3.17 7.65 20.84
C ARG A 24 1.78 8.11 20.47
N VAL A 25 0.80 7.59 21.19
CA VAL A 25 -0.62 7.95 21.05
C VAL A 25 -1.24 8.20 22.42
N ARG A 26 -2.34 8.94 22.44
CA ARG A 26 -3.25 9.01 23.58
C ARG A 26 -4.56 8.32 23.20
N ALA A 27 -5.08 7.53 24.11
CA ALA A 27 -6.33 6.80 23.89
C ALA A 27 -7.40 7.28 24.87
N GLN A 28 -8.64 7.36 24.40
CA GLN A 28 -9.79 7.77 25.21
C GLN A 28 -10.69 6.56 25.46
N HIS A 29 -10.98 6.30 26.73
CA HIS A 29 -11.98 5.35 27.21
C HIS A 29 -12.99 6.06 28.09
N GLY A 30 -14.26 6.07 27.71
CA GLY A 30 -15.28 6.86 28.42
C GLY A 30 -14.92 8.34 28.47
N GLY A 31 -14.91 8.94 29.67
CA GLY A 31 -14.52 10.34 29.90
C GLY A 31 -13.03 10.55 30.18
N ILE A 32 -12.18 9.52 30.11
CA ILE A 32 -10.78 9.56 30.51
C ILE A 32 -9.89 9.43 29.29
N THR A 33 -8.92 10.31 29.14
CA THR A 33 -7.84 10.22 28.13
C THR A 33 -6.55 9.84 28.85
N THR A 34 -5.83 8.85 28.29
CA THR A 34 -4.53 8.40 28.83
C THR A 34 -3.46 9.47 28.67
N ASP A 35 -2.34 9.29 29.33
CA ASP A 35 -1.08 9.92 28.93
C ASP A 35 -0.55 9.29 27.62
N TRP A 36 0.62 9.72 27.15
CA TRP A 36 1.27 9.25 25.93
C TRP A 36 1.75 7.81 26.09
N LEU A 37 1.09 6.88 25.39
CA LEU A 37 1.37 5.45 25.44
C LEU A 37 2.04 4.96 24.15
N PRO A 38 2.90 3.93 24.23
CA PRO A 38 3.36 3.21 23.04
C PRO A 38 2.18 2.45 22.40
N TYR A 39 2.28 2.18 21.10
CA TYR A 39 1.30 1.35 20.40
C TYR A 39 1.98 0.19 19.65
N ILE A 40 1.22 -0.87 19.41
CA ILE A 40 1.68 -2.08 18.73
C ILE A 40 1.59 -1.88 17.22
N VAL A 41 2.63 -2.25 16.50
CA VAL A 41 2.69 -2.34 15.04
C VAL A 41 2.90 -3.81 14.64
N PRO A 42 2.53 -4.21 13.39
CA PRO A 42 2.66 -5.60 12.95
C PRO A 42 4.09 -6.14 13.04
N PHE A 43 5.07 -5.32 12.69
CA PHE A 43 6.48 -5.67 12.71
C PHE A 43 7.33 -4.46 13.14
N ALA A 44 8.27 -4.66 14.05
CA ALA A 44 9.14 -3.61 14.62
C ALA A 44 10.61 -4.05 14.78
N GLY A 45 11.07 -5.02 13.98
CA GLY A 45 12.44 -5.56 14.00
C GLY A 45 13.21 -5.23 12.74
N GLY A 46 14.01 -6.19 12.25
CA GLY A 46 14.74 -6.06 10.97
C GLY A 46 13.81 -5.84 9.77
N VAL A 47 12.57 -6.33 9.85
CA VAL A 47 11.45 -5.91 9.00
C VAL A 47 10.54 -5.06 9.85
N SER A 48 10.11 -3.91 9.33
CA SER A 48 9.17 -3.02 10.03
C SER A 48 8.03 -2.59 9.11
N VAL A 49 6.83 -2.55 9.66
CA VAL A 49 5.65 -1.93 9.02
C VAL A 49 5.13 -0.86 9.98
N TRP A 50 5.19 0.39 9.53
CA TRP A 50 4.86 1.52 10.37
C TRP A 50 3.82 2.42 9.72
N ARG A 51 2.85 2.83 10.49
CA ARG A 51 2.00 4.00 10.33
C ARG A 51 1.61 4.53 11.70
N ILE A 52 1.46 5.83 11.84
CA ILE A 52 0.83 6.40 13.04
C ILE A 52 -0.68 6.08 13.01
N PRO A 53 -1.30 5.64 14.12
CA PRO A 53 -2.75 5.45 14.19
C PRO A 53 -3.50 6.76 13.91
N SER A 54 -4.71 6.65 13.39
CA SER A 54 -5.55 7.82 13.08
C SER A 54 -6.38 8.24 14.28
N VAL A 55 -6.52 9.53 14.52
CA VAL A 55 -7.45 10.04 15.55
C VAL A 55 -8.87 9.54 15.28
N GLY A 56 -9.49 8.96 16.31
CA GLY A 56 -10.79 8.29 16.24
C GLY A 56 -10.75 6.84 15.77
N GLU A 57 -9.58 6.26 15.55
CA GLU A 57 -9.42 4.83 15.29
C GLU A 57 -9.76 4.03 16.56
N ALA A 58 -10.55 2.97 16.40
CA ALA A 58 -10.86 2.06 17.50
C ALA A 58 -9.63 1.27 17.91
N CYS A 59 -9.41 1.15 19.19
CA CYS A 59 -8.26 0.47 19.76
C CYS A 59 -8.61 -0.21 21.10
N THR A 60 -7.66 -0.97 21.62
CA THR A 60 -7.72 -1.57 22.95
C THR A 60 -6.49 -1.15 23.75
N ILE A 61 -6.70 -0.67 24.96
CA ILE A 61 -5.62 -0.41 25.91
C ILE A 61 -5.36 -1.70 26.69
N LEU A 62 -4.13 -2.16 26.69
CA LEU A 62 -3.64 -3.27 27.50
C LEU A 62 -2.82 -2.68 28.65
N SER A 63 -3.27 -2.85 29.90
CA SER A 63 -2.66 -2.22 31.08
C SER A 63 -2.07 -3.29 32.01
N PRO A 64 -0.77 -3.56 31.98
CA PRO A 64 -0.13 -4.48 32.91
C PRO A 64 -0.46 -4.11 34.37
N ALA A 65 -0.82 -5.10 35.18
CA ALA A 65 -1.27 -4.93 36.57
C ALA A 65 -2.47 -3.99 36.78
N GLY A 66 -3.20 -3.64 35.71
CA GLY A 66 -4.32 -2.70 35.76
C GLY A 66 -3.92 -1.23 35.94
N GLU A 67 -2.67 -0.89 35.58
CA GLU A 67 -2.13 0.47 35.66
C GLU A 67 -2.09 1.09 34.23
N PRO A 68 -3.04 1.95 33.89
CA PRO A 68 -3.15 2.52 32.52
C PRO A 68 -1.94 3.34 32.10
N GLU A 69 -1.20 3.93 33.04
CA GLU A 69 0.00 4.72 32.80
C GLU A 69 1.15 3.89 32.19
N ASN A 70 1.18 2.58 32.46
CA ASN A 70 2.11 1.62 31.91
C ASN A 70 1.52 0.81 30.75
N GLY A 71 0.43 1.29 30.17
CA GLY A 71 -0.33 0.62 29.12
C GLY A 71 0.38 0.63 27.78
N VAL A 72 -0.08 -0.26 26.90
CA VAL A 72 0.23 -0.27 25.48
C VAL A 72 -1.08 -0.29 24.68
N VAL A 73 -1.11 0.40 23.55
CA VAL A 73 -2.31 0.51 22.72
C VAL A 73 -2.23 -0.49 21.56
N LEU A 74 -3.22 -1.38 21.47
CA LEU A 74 -3.42 -2.27 20.34
C LEU A 74 -4.44 -1.62 19.40
N CYS A 75 -3.97 -1.15 18.24
CA CYS A 75 -4.77 -0.51 17.20
C CYS A 75 -5.33 -1.53 16.19
N CYS A 76 -5.90 -1.03 15.08
CA CYS A 76 -6.36 -1.82 13.94
C CYS A 76 -7.69 -2.57 14.16
N GLN A 77 -8.61 -1.98 14.91
CA GLN A 77 -9.99 -2.45 14.99
C GLN A 77 -10.86 -1.72 13.97
N ALA A 78 -11.59 -2.48 13.15
CA ALA A 78 -12.59 -1.91 12.27
C ALA A 78 -13.73 -1.28 13.09
N SER A 79 -14.28 -0.17 12.61
CA SER A 79 -15.35 0.58 13.25
C SER A 79 -16.21 1.28 12.19
N ASP A 80 -17.35 1.84 12.60
CA ASP A 80 -18.21 2.62 11.70
C ASP A 80 -17.46 3.82 11.09
N ARG A 81 -16.53 4.42 11.83
CA ARG A 81 -15.70 5.51 11.33
C ARG A 81 -14.62 5.05 10.35
N TYR A 82 -14.07 3.88 10.56
CA TYR A 82 -13.03 3.26 9.73
C TYR A 82 -13.44 1.82 9.38
N PRO A 83 -14.40 1.67 8.44
CA PRO A 83 -14.89 0.36 8.05
C PRO A 83 -13.85 -0.43 7.25
N PRO A 84 -13.97 -1.76 7.19
CA PRO A 84 -13.16 -2.60 6.34
C PRO A 84 -13.19 -2.10 4.89
N PRO A 85 -12.06 -2.18 4.16
CA PRO A 85 -12.00 -1.71 2.77
C PRO A 85 -12.71 -2.63 1.76
N SER A 86 -13.06 -3.84 2.15
CA SER A 86 -13.81 -4.82 1.35
C SER A 86 -14.67 -5.71 2.24
N ALA A 87 -15.72 -6.29 1.67
CA ALA A 87 -16.57 -7.32 2.27
C ALA A 87 -16.39 -8.70 1.59
N ASP A 88 -15.56 -8.80 0.55
CA ASP A 88 -15.26 -10.06 -0.14
C ASP A 88 -14.20 -10.84 0.66
N PRO A 89 -14.52 -12.07 1.16
CA PRO A 89 -13.57 -12.88 1.91
C PRO A 89 -12.36 -13.34 1.07
N ALA A 90 -12.45 -13.28 -0.26
CA ALA A 90 -11.34 -13.62 -1.14
C ALA A 90 -10.35 -12.47 -1.33
N GLU A 91 -10.65 -11.27 -0.83
CA GLU A 91 -9.80 -10.10 -1.00
C GLU A 91 -8.89 -9.82 0.19
N THR A 92 -7.66 -9.45 -0.12
CA THR A 92 -6.74 -8.76 0.78
C THR A 92 -6.51 -7.37 0.24
N VAL A 93 -6.79 -6.33 1.05
CA VAL A 93 -6.72 -4.93 0.61
C VAL A 93 -5.94 -4.08 1.60
N VAL A 94 -4.96 -3.33 1.08
CA VAL A 94 -4.34 -2.19 1.76
C VAL A 94 -4.80 -0.92 1.06
N ARG A 95 -5.54 -0.07 1.75
CA ARG A 95 -6.11 1.16 1.20
C ARG A 95 -5.57 2.38 1.93
N PHE A 96 -5.21 3.41 1.18
CA PHE A 96 -4.77 4.71 1.68
C PHE A 96 -5.89 5.76 1.56
N PRO A 97 -5.82 6.88 2.33
CA PRO A 97 -6.88 7.88 2.36
C PRO A 97 -7.16 8.57 1.02
N ASP A 98 -6.17 8.67 0.15
CA ASP A 98 -6.26 9.28 -1.19
C ASP A 98 -6.84 8.36 -2.27
N GLY A 99 -7.17 7.11 -1.92
CA GLY A 99 -7.67 6.09 -2.84
C GLY A 99 -6.58 5.22 -3.49
N THR A 100 -5.30 5.47 -3.21
CA THR A 100 -4.21 4.53 -3.50
C THR A 100 -4.48 3.21 -2.79
N HIS A 101 -4.27 2.09 -3.48
CA HIS A 101 -4.45 0.78 -2.85
C HIS A 101 -3.63 -0.34 -3.50
N ILE A 102 -3.40 -1.38 -2.72
CA ILE A 102 -2.95 -2.70 -3.17
C ILE A 102 -4.09 -3.66 -2.88
N ARG A 103 -4.58 -4.37 -3.90
CA ARG A 103 -5.64 -5.37 -3.78
C ARG A 103 -5.19 -6.67 -4.40
N TYR A 104 -5.47 -7.77 -3.74
CA TYR A 104 -5.29 -9.10 -4.27
C TYR A 104 -6.54 -9.93 -4.02
N ASN A 105 -7.06 -10.59 -5.06
CA ASN A 105 -8.17 -11.53 -4.94
C ASN A 105 -7.66 -12.94 -5.26
N HIS A 106 -7.68 -13.83 -4.26
CA HIS A 106 -7.11 -15.16 -4.40
C HIS A 106 -7.98 -16.13 -5.23
N ASN A 107 -9.27 -15.84 -5.42
CA ASN A 107 -10.13 -16.67 -6.28
C ASN A 107 -9.85 -16.43 -7.76
N SER A 108 -9.62 -15.20 -8.16
CA SER A 108 -9.28 -14.82 -9.54
C SER A 108 -7.78 -14.82 -9.81
N GLY A 109 -6.94 -14.82 -8.79
CA GLY A 109 -5.49 -14.63 -8.90
C GLY A 109 -5.07 -13.22 -9.33
N ALA A 110 -6.00 -12.26 -9.35
CA ALA A 110 -5.74 -10.90 -9.81
C ALA A 110 -5.13 -10.04 -8.71
N MET A 111 -4.05 -9.32 -9.06
CA MET A 111 -3.45 -8.28 -8.22
C MET A 111 -3.59 -6.92 -8.91
N GLU A 112 -4.04 -5.93 -8.16
CA GLU A 112 -4.14 -4.54 -8.59
C GLU A 112 -3.25 -3.66 -7.70
N LEU A 113 -2.43 -2.84 -8.31
CA LEU A 113 -1.69 -1.77 -7.66
C LEU A 113 -2.13 -0.44 -8.31
N LYS A 114 -2.84 0.38 -7.56
CA LYS A 114 -3.29 1.69 -7.99
C LYS A 114 -2.60 2.78 -7.18
N ALA A 115 -1.88 3.66 -7.86
CA ALA A 115 -1.32 4.89 -7.30
C ALA A 115 -2.00 6.09 -7.94
N VAL A 116 -2.41 7.08 -7.15
CA VAL A 116 -3.17 8.25 -7.63
C VAL A 116 -2.29 9.17 -8.46
N THR A 117 -1.02 9.33 -8.10
CA THR A 117 -0.11 10.28 -8.75
C THR A 117 1.00 9.58 -9.52
N SER A 118 1.77 8.70 -8.88
CA SER A 118 2.93 8.06 -9.51
C SER A 118 3.28 6.75 -8.81
N LEU A 119 3.89 5.84 -9.57
CA LEU A 119 4.54 4.64 -9.06
C LEU A 119 5.99 4.64 -9.54
N THR A 120 6.94 4.57 -8.62
CA THR A 120 8.36 4.40 -8.93
C THR A 120 8.80 3.00 -8.52
N ILE A 121 9.45 2.28 -9.44
CA ILE A 121 10.09 0.99 -9.19
C ILE A 121 11.60 1.20 -9.34
N ASP A 122 12.30 1.28 -8.22
CA ASP A 122 13.76 1.44 -8.15
C ASP A 122 14.39 0.07 -7.88
N THR A 123 14.93 -0.53 -8.93
CA THR A 123 15.54 -1.87 -8.88
C THR A 123 16.55 -2.03 -10.02
N PRO A 124 17.66 -2.75 -9.81
CA PRO A 124 18.60 -3.07 -10.88
C PRO A 124 17.99 -3.84 -12.04
N GLN A 125 16.91 -4.61 -11.82
CA GLN A 125 16.26 -5.42 -12.85
C GLN A 125 14.77 -5.58 -12.57
N THR A 126 13.94 -5.41 -13.62
CA THR A 126 12.52 -5.76 -13.63
C THR A 126 12.26 -6.77 -14.73
N THR A 127 11.57 -7.88 -14.43
CA THR A 127 11.16 -8.90 -15.39
C THR A 127 9.65 -9.03 -15.43
N ILE A 128 9.06 -8.95 -16.61
CA ILE A 128 7.63 -9.19 -16.86
C ILE A 128 7.54 -10.38 -17.82
N THR A 129 7.04 -11.51 -17.34
CA THR A 129 6.99 -12.77 -18.12
C THR A 129 5.76 -12.91 -19.00
N GLY A 130 4.76 -12.05 -18.81
CA GLY A 130 3.53 -12.02 -19.59
C GLY A 130 3.46 -10.82 -20.52
N HIS A 131 2.25 -10.47 -20.94
CA HIS A 131 2.01 -9.29 -21.76
C HIS A 131 2.09 -8.01 -20.94
N LEU A 132 2.75 -6.98 -21.45
CA LEU A 132 2.75 -5.62 -20.93
C LEU A 132 1.87 -4.75 -21.83
N THR A 133 0.86 -4.10 -21.26
CA THR A 133 0.07 -3.06 -21.93
C THR A 133 0.38 -1.71 -21.31
N VAL A 134 0.80 -0.76 -22.14
CA VAL A 134 1.02 0.64 -21.76
C VAL A 134 0.03 1.50 -22.52
N ASN A 135 -0.91 2.14 -21.82
CA ASN A 135 -2.00 2.90 -22.44
C ASN A 135 -1.58 4.30 -22.92
N GLN A 136 -0.39 4.76 -22.55
CA GLN A 136 0.13 6.08 -22.90
C GLN A 136 1.56 5.95 -23.44
N THR A 137 2.36 7.00 -23.30
CA THR A 137 3.71 7.06 -23.82
C THR A 137 4.68 6.22 -23.00
N THR A 138 5.56 5.50 -23.70
CA THR A 138 6.72 4.84 -23.10
C THR A 138 7.98 5.59 -23.49
N THR A 139 8.83 5.92 -22.52
CA THR A 139 10.15 6.51 -22.75
C THR A 139 11.23 5.56 -22.21
N ALA A 140 12.13 5.12 -23.05
CA ALA A 140 13.34 4.38 -22.67
C ALA A 140 14.54 5.33 -22.82
N GLN A 141 15.32 5.51 -21.73
CA GLN A 141 16.54 6.33 -21.77
C GLN A 141 17.77 5.53 -22.20
N GLY A 142 17.66 4.22 -22.26
CA GLY A 142 18.70 3.31 -22.74
C GLY A 142 18.30 2.55 -23.99
N LEU A 143 19.11 1.57 -24.37
CA LEU A 143 18.84 0.72 -25.52
C LEU A 143 17.58 -0.10 -25.30
N LEU A 144 16.65 -0.08 -26.24
CA LEU A 144 15.47 -0.92 -26.28
C LEU A 144 15.67 -2.01 -27.33
N THR A 145 15.75 -3.28 -26.91
CA THR A 145 15.97 -4.43 -27.78
C THR A 145 14.69 -5.21 -27.99
N TYR A 146 14.33 -5.47 -29.24
CA TYR A 146 13.18 -6.33 -29.63
C TYR A 146 13.72 -7.57 -30.34
N GLN A 147 13.32 -8.76 -29.89
CA GLN A 147 13.77 -10.01 -30.51
C GLN A 147 12.89 -10.44 -31.68
N ASN A 148 11.57 -10.12 -31.65
CA ASN A 148 10.59 -10.56 -32.65
C ASN A 148 9.97 -9.43 -33.48
N GLY A 149 10.66 -8.29 -33.58
CA GLY A 149 10.21 -7.12 -34.35
C GLY A 149 9.23 -6.22 -33.57
N MET A 150 8.87 -5.10 -34.19
CA MET A 150 7.93 -4.11 -33.66
C MET A 150 6.91 -3.77 -34.75
N ASN A 151 5.61 -3.80 -34.38
CA ASN A 151 4.52 -3.40 -35.26
C ASN A 151 3.92 -2.07 -34.79
N GLY A 152 3.68 -1.15 -35.71
CA GLY A 152 3.01 0.13 -35.48
C GLY A 152 1.82 0.33 -36.41
N GLN A 153 1.08 1.42 -36.29
CA GLN A 153 -0.08 1.73 -37.17
C GLN A 153 0.29 1.87 -38.64
N GLY A 154 1.57 2.07 -38.98
CA GLY A 154 2.08 2.15 -40.34
C GLY A 154 2.72 0.87 -40.88
N GLY A 155 2.61 -0.26 -40.17
CA GLY A 155 3.27 -1.52 -40.51
C GLY A 155 4.37 -1.92 -39.54
N SER A 156 5.12 -2.96 -39.87
CA SER A 156 6.28 -3.44 -39.12
C SER A 156 7.46 -2.48 -39.27
N LEU A 157 8.07 -2.06 -38.16
CA LEU A 157 9.29 -1.24 -38.21
C LEU A 157 10.50 -2.00 -38.82
N SER A 158 10.49 -3.32 -38.71
CA SER A 158 11.50 -4.20 -39.28
C SER A 158 11.27 -4.50 -40.77
N GLU A 159 10.11 -4.13 -41.31
CA GLU A 159 9.73 -4.52 -42.70
C GLU A 159 9.29 -3.33 -43.58
N HIS A 160 9.30 -2.10 -43.04
CA HIS A 160 8.89 -0.93 -43.82
C HIS A 160 9.93 -0.55 -44.85
N THR A 161 9.46 -0.03 -45.97
CA THR A 161 10.29 0.51 -47.08
C THR A 161 9.84 1.93 -47.35
N HIS A 162 10.69 2.73 -47.99
CA HIS A 162 10.35 4.07 -48.42
C HIS A 162 10.39 4.14 -49.96
N PRO A 163 9.55 4.96 -50.63
CA PRO A 163 9.74 5.29 -52.01
C PRO A 163 11.11 5.93 -52.22
N ASP A 164 11.87 5.51 -53.21
CA ASP A 164 13.10 6.18 -53.63
C ASP A 164 12.82 7.21 -54.76
N ASP A 165 13.79 8.06 -55.04
CA ASP A 165 13.70 9.11 -56.05
C ASP A 165 13.81 8.60 -57.50
N SER A 166 14.09 7.29 -57.70
CA SER A 166 14.11 6.62 -59.01
C SER A 166 12.80 5.88 -59.31
N GLY A 167 11.81 5.93 -58.43
CA GLY A 167 10.52 5.27 -58.59
C GLY A 167 10.49 3.83 -58.08
N GLY A 168 11.55 3.38 -57.41
CA GLY A 168 11.64 2.13 -56.69
C GLY A 168 11.25 2.29 -55.21
N THR A 169 11.60 1.30 -54.40
CA THR A 169 11.50 1.34 -52.93
C THR A 169 12.82 0.94 -52.32
N THR A 170 13.16 1.55 -51.17
CA THR A 170 14.36 1.18 -50.39
C THR A 170 14.28 -0.26 -49.92
N GLU A 171 15.44 -0.86 -49.66
CA GLU A 171 15.50 -2.14 -48.92
C GLU A 171 14.96 -1.98 -47.50
N LYS A 172 14.59 -3.10 -46.91
CA LYS A 172 14.16 -3.17 -45.48
C LYS A 172 15.30 -2.72 -44.57
N PRO A 173 15.03 -2.12 -43.41
CA PRO A 173 16.04 -1.84 -42.40
C PRO A 173 16.78 -3.13 -42.01
N GLN A 174 18.10 -3.06 -41.86
CA GLN A 174 18.94 -4.16 -41.39
C GLN A 174 19.06 -4.16 -39.88
#